data_e61d3c81726784ce7df8c73683b9c24e
#
_entry.id   e61d3c81726784ce7df8c73683b9c24e
#
_cell.length_a   1.000
_cell.length_b   1.000
_cell.length_c   1.000
_cell.angle_alpha   90.00
_cell.angle_beta   90.00
_cell.angle_gamma   90.00
#
_symmetry.space_group_name_H-M   'P 1'
#
loop_
_entity.id
_entity.type
_entity.pdbx_description
1 polymer ?
#
loop_
_entity_poly.entity_id
_entity_poly.type
_entity_poly.pdbx_seq_one_letter_code
_entity_poly.pdbx_strand_id
1 'polypeptide(L)'
;MSETQIAYLMLFTAPGMFAVNMLVARWMASETPPVALAFWRWLGVLLLMLLLRGKQLWLHRQQVQEEWKDLLVLGSLGMGICGAFVYIGAETTQATNIGLLYSSSPVMIVLLAWKFYKERLSLRQILGGVICLGGVLWIVMRGSFETFLNLDLNVGDLWILTAVVSWAVYVVILKFRPTGMPMSTRFTAICLFGSMILLPFYLWESIMYQTMPVTPDSMTAVALLVFIAGFGAYQAYGKAQAVLGAAKGGLILYLNPLYVALMAWLFLGEPLQHYHYLGAGLILPGIFLVNLPTRTE
;
A
#
# COMPACT_ATOMS: atom_id res chain seq x y z
N MET A 1 20.37 -15.42 9.47
CA MET A 1 19.47 -15.42 8.27
C MET A 1 20.19 -14.72 7.14
N SER A 2 20.12 -15.27 5.91
CA SER A 2 20.63 -14.58 4.73
C SER A 2 19.79 -13.32 4.41
N GLU A 3 20.35 -12.40 3.62
CA GLU A 3 19.63 -11.19 3.21
C GLU A 3 18.35 -11.54 2.45
N THR A 4 18.39 -12.56 1.60
CA THR A 4 17.23 -13.08 0.89
C THR A 4 16.15 -13.63 1.83
N GLN A 5 16.53 -14.38 2.88
CA GLN A 5 15.57 -14.87 3.88
C GLN A 5 14.88 -13.74 4.64
N ILE A 6 15.64 -12.70 4.99
CA ILE A 6 15.08 -11.49 5.62
C ILE A 6 14.10 -10.78 4.66
N ALA A 7 14.48 -10.66 3.38
CA ALA A 7 13.63 -10.05 2.36
C ALA A 7 12.30 -10.82 2.19
N TYR A 8 12.32 -12.16 2.17
CA TYR A 8 11.09 -12.95 2.13
C TYR A 8 10.24 -12.77 3.40
N LEU A 9 10.84 -12.78 4.60
CA LEU A 9 10.09 -12.53 5.83
C LEU A 9 9.40 -11.16 5.77
N MET A 10 10.12 -10.13 5.35
CA MET A 10 9.56 -8.77 5.18
C MET A 10 8.48 -8.73 4.09
N LEU A 11 8.66 -9.47 3.01
CA LEU A 11 7.69 -9.56 1.92
C LEU A 11 6.36 -10.16 2.38
N PHE A 12 6.39 -11.22 3.18
CA PHE A 12 5.18 -11.84 3.70
C PHE A 12 4.50 -11.04 4.82
N THR A 13 5.26 -10.31 5.64
CA THR A 13 4.68 -9.51 6.74
C THR A 13 4.11 -8.16 6.28
N ALA A 14 4.66 -7.56 5.22
CA ALA A 14 4.23 -6.25 4.74
C ALA A 14 2.73 -6.16 4.38
N PRO A 15 2.10 -7.14 3.67
CA PRO A 15 0.66 -7.09 3.40
C PRO A 15 -0.19 -7.06 4.66
N GLY A 16 0.21 -7.79 5.73
CA GLY A 16 -0.46 -7.74 7.02
C GLY A 16 -0.38 -6.35 7.66
N MET A 17 0.79 -5.70 7.58
CA MET A 17 0.94 -4.32 8.06
C MET A 17 0.13 -3.33 7.21
N PHE A 18 0.01 -3.52 5.89
CA PHE A 18 -0.86 -2.72 5.04
C PHE A 18 -2.35 -2.96 5.33
N ALA A 19 -2.74 -4.16 5.75
CA ALA A 19 -4.12 -4.46 6.14
C ALA A 19 -4.58 -3.60 7.33
N VAL A 20 -3.68 -3.24 8.26
CA VAL A 20 -3.98 -2.31 9.36
C VAL A 20 -4.48 -0.96 8.82
N ASN A 21 -3.95 -0.47 7.70
CA ASN A 21 -4.42 0.76 7.07
C ASN A 21 -5.90 0.68 6.67
N MET A 22 -6.33 -0.46 6.12
CA MET A 22 -7.72 -0.66 5.70
C MET A 22 -8.67 -0.76 6.89
N LEU A 23 -8.24 -1.44 7.97
CA LEU A 23 -9.03 -1.51 9.20
C LEU A 23 -9.22 -0.13 9.82
N VAL A 24 -8.13 0.65 9.95
CA VAL A 24 -8.18 2.00 10.51
C VAL A 24 -9.02 2.92 9.62
N ALA A 25 -8.90 2.83 8.30
CA ALA A 25 -9.71 3.60 7.36
C ALA A 25 -11.23 3.35 7.57
N ARG A 26 -11.63 2.09 7.77
CA ARG A 26 -13.02 1.73 8.09
C ARG A 26 -13.45 2.21 9.47
N TRP A 27 -12.60 2.02 10.48
CA TRP A 27 -12.88 2.41 11.84
C TRP A 27 -13.11 3.92 11.98
N MET A 28 -12.32 4.72 11.27
CA MET A 28 -12.30 6.19 11.41
C MET A 28 -13.09 6.94 10.33
N ALA A 29 -13.70 6.25 9.35
CA ALA A 29 -14.32 6.85 8.16
C ALA A 29 -15.42 7.90 8.47
N SER A 30 -16.16 7.75 9.57
CA SER A 30 -17.20 8.70 9.99
C SER A 30 -16.73 9.72 11.04
N GLU A 31 -15.53 9.57 11.58
CA GLU A 31 -15.07 10.32 12.75
C GLU A 31 -13.93 11.29 12.46
N THR A 32 -13.19 11.06 11.36
CA THR A 32 -12.01 11.87 11.04
C THR A 32 -12.01 12.33 9.60
N PRO A 33 -11.64 13.60 9.34
CA PRO A 33 -11.45 14.09 7.98
C PRO A 33 -10.37 13.28 7.24
N PRO A 34 -10.61 12.86 5.99
CA PRO A 34 -9.74 11.94 5.26
C PRO A 34 -8.35 12.48 4.97
N VAL A 35 -8.24 13.76 4.59
CA VAL A 35 -6.94 14.37 4.30
C VAL A 35 -6.15 14.60 5.59
N ALA A 36 -6.83 14.99 6.67
CA ALA A 36 -6.19 15.12 7.99
C ALA A 36 -5.60 13.80 8.45
N LEU A 37 -6.33 12.68 8.30
CA LEU A 37 -5.84 11.35 8.67
C LEU A 37 -4.60 10.97 7.87
N ALA A 38 -4.60 11.25 6.55
CA ALA A 38 -3.45 11.04 5.68
C ALA A 38 -2.25 11.90 6.08
N PHE A 39 -2.49 13.20 6.35
CA PHE A 39 -1.45 14.15 6.73
C PHE A 39 -0.77 13.75 8.05
N TRP A 40 -1.55 13.51 9.12
CA TRP A 40 -1.01 13.12 10.42
C TRP A 40 -0.27 11.79 10.38
N ARG A 41 -0.76 10.82 9.59
CA ARG A 41 -0.03 9.59 9.30
C ARG A 41 1.36 9.88 8.75
N TRP A 42 1.46 10.63 7.67
CA TRP A 42 2.73 10.85 6.97
C TRP A 42 3.65 11.82 7.69
N LEU A 43 3.10 12.83 8.36
CA LEU A 43 3.87 13.69 9.25
C LEU A 43 4.44 12.88 10.43
N GLY A 44 3.65 12.01 11.05
CA GLY A 44 4.13 11.13 12.13
C GLY A 44 5.24 10.19 11.67
N VAL A 45 5.10 9.57 10.48
CA VAL A 45 6.17 8.76 9.87
C VAL A 45 7.42 9.61 9.61
N LEU A 46 7.27 10.82 9.07
CA LEU A 46 8.38 11.74 8.85
C LEU A 46 9.11 12.07 10.16
N LEU A 47 8.38 12.45 11.21
CA LEU A 47 8.98 12.76 12.50
C LEU A 47 9.73 11.58 13.09
N LEU A 48 9.15 10.38 13.04
CA LEU A 48 9.81 9.13 13.43
C LEU A 48 11.09 8.89 12.63
N MET A 49 11.02 9.06 11.30
CA MET A 49 12.17 8.86 10.42
C MET A 49 13.25 9.92 10.63
N LEU A 50 12.89 11.17 10.93
CA LEU A 50 13.85 12.22 11.28
C LEU A 50 14.57 11.93 12.59
N LEU A 51 13.89 11.38 13.60
CA LEU A 51 14.53 10.91 14.82
C LEU A 51 15.53 9.78 14.56
N LEU A 52 15.19 8.83 13.69
CA LEU A 52 16.00 7.66 13.39
C LEU A 52 17.12 7.94 12.36
N ARG A 53 16.87 8.80 11.38
CA ARG A 53 17.70 9.00 10.18
C ARG A 53 17.95 10.46 9.82
N GLY A 54 17.58 11.43 10.64
CA GLY A 54 17.74 12.86 10.35
C GLY A 54 19.19 13.23 10.07
N LYS A 55 20.15 12.69 10.83
CA LYS A 55 21.59 12.88 10.56
C LYS A 55 21.97 12.36 9.18
N GLN A 56 21.46 11.19 8.77
CA GLN A 56 21.72 10.62 7.45
C GLN A 56 21.09 11.47 6.35
N LEU A 57 19.87 11.98 6.55
CA LEU A 57 19.21 12.88 5.60
C LEU A 57 20.06 14.16 5.41
N TRP A 58 20.59 14.73 6.48
CA TRP A 58 21.45 15.91 6.42
C TRP A 58 22.76 15.64 5.69
N LEU A 59 23.39 14.49 5.91
CA LEU A 59 24.61 14.09 5.21
C LEU A 59 24.38 13.90 3.69
N HIS A 60 23.18 13.47 3.29
CA HIS A 60 22.80 13.28 1.88
C HIS A 60 22.00 14.47 1.30
N ARG A 61 22.04 15.65 1.93
CA ARG A 61 21.25 16.82 1.48
C ARG A 61 21.53 17.22 0.03
N GLN A 62 22.74 17.00 -0.47
CA GLN A 62 23.09 17.29 -1.85
C GLN A 62 22.34 16.34 -2.81
N GLN A 63 22.32 15.03 -2.51
CA GLN A 63 21.55 14.06 -3.29
C GLN A 63 20.05 14.35 -3.23
N VAL A 64 19.53 14.79 -2.07
CA VAL A 64 18.14 15.22 -1.94
C VAL A 64 17.84 16.40 -2.86
N GLN A 65 18.77 17.35 -2.97
CA GLN A 65 18.63 18.49 -3.87
C GLN A 65 18.76 18.09 -5.36
N GLU A 66 19.65 17.17 -5.69
CA GLU A 66 19.81 16.66 -7.05
C GLU A 66 18.60 15.83 -7.51
N GLU A 67 18.04 15.00 -6.61
CA GLU A 67 16.94 14.09 -6.88
C GLU A 67 15.55 14.69 -6.50
N TRP A 68 15.44 15.99 -6.19
CA TRP A 68 14.21 16.59 -5.66
C TRP A 68 12.96 16.35 -6.52
N LYS A 69 13.11 16.31 -7.85
CA LYS A 69 12.00 16.05 -8.77
C LYS A 69 11.46 14.62 -8.61
N ASP A 70 12.34 13.64 -8.54
CA ASP A 70 11.95 12.24 -8.34
C ASP A 70 11.34 12.03 -6.94
N LEU A 71 11.90 12.70 -5.92
CA LEU A 71 11.37 12.69 -4.55
C LEU A 71 9.98 13.36 -4.45
N LEU A 72 9.80 14.48 -5.15
CA LEU A 72 8.51 15.17 -5.24
C LEU A 72 7.46 14.27 -5.91
N VAL A 73 7.81 13.63 -7.03
CA VAL A 73 6.92 12.69 -7.73
C VAL A 73 6.57 11.50 -6.84
N LEU A 74 7.57 10.90 -6.19
CA LEU A 74 7.34 9.77 -5.28
C LEU A 74 6.49 10.18 -4.06
N GLY A 75 6.76 11.34 -3.46
CA GLY A 75 5.95 11.89 -2.37
C GLY A 75 4.51 12.17 -2.79
N SER A 76 4.31 12.76 -3.98
CA SER A 76 2.97 13.01 -4.54
C SER A 76 2.20 11.72 -4.76
N LEU A 77 2.84 10.73 -5.39
CA LEU A 77 2.17 9.48 -5.74
C LEU A 77 1.90 8.60 -4.52
N GLY A 78 2.90 8.36 -3.68
CA GLY A 78 2.80 7.40 -2.58
C GLY A 78 2.09 7.95 -1.34
N MET A 79 2.42 9.19 -0.95
CA MET A 79 1.93 9.81 0.29
C MET A 79 0.75 10.75 0.02
N GLY A 80 0.81 11.55 -1.03
CA GLY A 80 -0.25 12.47 -1.42
C GLY A 80 -1.45 11.72 -1.99
N ILE A 81 -1.39 11.33 -3.26
CA ILE A 81 -2.51 10.74 -3.99
C ILE A 81 -2.93 9.40 -3.40
N CYS A 82 -2.01 8.42 -3.37
CA CYS A 82 -2.34 7.11 -2.80
C CYS A 82 -2.69 7.22 -1.31
N GLY A 83 -2.04 8.12 -0.56
CA GLY A 83 -2.27 8.30 0.87
C GLY A 83 -3.62 8.89 1.23
N ALA A 84 -4.09 9.93 0.53
CA ALA A 84 -5.33 10.65 0.83
C ALA A 84 -6.55 10.10 0.08
N PHE A 85 -6.40 9.77 -1.22
CA PHE A 85 -7.54 9.39 -2.06
C PHE A 85 -8.20 8.08 -1.65
N VAL A 86 -7.47 7.20 -0.96
CA VAL A 86 -8.03 6.00 -0.33
C VAL A 86 -9.08 6.36 0.72
N TYR A 87 -8.78 7.33 1.58
CA TYR A 87 -9.70 7.76 2.63
C TYR A 87 -10.87 8.55 2.06
N ILE A 88 -10.62 9.47 1.10
CA ILE A 88 -11.67 10.22 0.40
C ILE A 88 -12.62 9.26 -0.34
N GLY A 89 -12.07 8.30 -1.07
CA GLY A 89 -12.89 7.30 -1.79
C GLY A 89 -13.70 6.43 -0.86
N ALA A 90 -13.15 6.04 0.30
CA ALA A 90 -13.83 5.19 1.28
C ALA A 90 -15.10 5.82 1.90
N GLU A 91 -15.25 7.15 1.85
CA GLU A 91 -16.46 7.83 2.34
C GLU A 91 -17.71 7.51 1.51
N THR A 92 -17.55 7.26 0.21
CA THR A 92 -18.67 7.09 -0.71
C THR A 92 -18.69 5.74 -1.44
N THR A 93 -17.58 5.01 -1.43
CA THR A 93 -17.42 3.74 -2.13
C THR A 93 -17.69 2.55 -1.22
N GLN A 94 -18.34 1.53 -1.76
CA GLN A 94 -18.55 0.27 -1.05
C GLN A 94 -17.23 -0.50 -0.87
N ALA A 95 -17.09 -1.20 0.26
CA ALA A 95 -15.90 -2.01 0.57
C ALA A 95 -15.60 -3.05 -0.53
N THR A 96 -16.63 -3.59 -1.19
CA THR A 96 -16.51 -4.51 -2.32
C THR A 96 -15.80 -3.86 -3.50
N ASN A 97 -16.19 -2.63 -3.88
CA ASN A 97 -15.57 -1.89 -4.98
C ASN A 97 -14.11 -1.54 -4.66
N ILE A 98 -13.83 -1.09 -3.43
CA ILE A 98 -12.45 -0.84 -2.97
C ILE A 98 -11.60 -2.09 -3.15
N GLY A 99 -12.06 -3.25 -2.65
CA GLY A 99 -11.34 -4.52 -2.77
C GLY A 99 -11.11 -4.93 -4.22
N LEU A 100 -12.13 -4.78 -5.09
CA LEU A 100 -12.02 -5.08 -6.52
C LEU A 100 -10.96 -4.21 -7.20
N LEU A 101 -11.01 -2.90 -6.99
CA LEU A 101 -10.06 -1.96 -7.58
C LEU A 101 -8.64 -2.21 -7.08
N TYR A 102 -8.45 -2.44 -5.78
CA TYR A 102 -7.13 -2.77 -5.22
C TYR A 102 -6.56 -4.10 -5.74
N SER A 103 -7.40 -5.07 -6.10
CA SER A 103 -6.95 -6.32 -6.70
C SER A 103 -6.28 -6.15 -8.07
N SER A 104 -6.51 -5.02 -8.74
CA SER A 104 -5.85 -4.67 -10.00
C SER A 104 -4.41 -4.16 -9.81
N SER A 105 -4.04 -3.69 -8.59
CA SER A 105 -2.72 -3.10 -8.31
C SER A 105 -1.54 -4.00 -8.68
N PRO A 106 -1.48 -5.29 -8.30
CA PRO A 106 -0.38 -6.16 -8.67
C PRO A 106 -0.24 -6.34 -10.18
N VAL A 107 -1.36 -6.43 -10.90
CA VAL A 107 -1.35 -6.51 -12.38
C VAL A 107 -0.77 -5.24 -12.97
N MET A 108 -1.19 -4.06 -12.49
CA MET A 108 -0.67 -2.77 -12.95
C MET A 108 0.84 -2.64 -12.70
N ILE A 109 1.32 -3.01 -11.51
CA ILE A 109 2.76 -2.99 -11.16
C ILE A 109 3.55 -3.84 -12.16
N VAL A 110 3.10 -5.07 -12.40
CA VAL A 110 3.74 -6.00 -13.32
C VAL A 110 3.76 -5.47 -14.75
N LEU A 111 2.64 -4.97 -15.25
CA LEU A 111 2.54 -4.42 -16.60
C LEU A 111 3.43 -3.18 -16.79
N LEU A 112 3.48 -2.29 -15.80
CA LEU A 112 4.35 -1.11 -15.82
C LEU A 112 5.84 -1.51 -15.77
N ALA A 113 6.22 -2.45 -14.91
CA ALA A 113 7.58 -2.96 -14.80
C ALA A 113 8.02 -3.64 -16.12
N TRP A 114 7.15 -4.44 -16.73
CA TRP A 114 7.42 -5.03 -18.04
C TRP A 114 7.53 -3.98 -19.15
N LYS A 115 6.59 -3.05 -19.26
CA LYS A 115 6.53 -2.07 -20.33
C LYS A 115 7.73 -1.11 -20.29
N PHE A 116 8.04 -0.54 -19.12
CA PHE A 116 9.02 0.52 -18.99
C PHE A 116 10.43 0.03 -18.69
N TYR A 117 10.57 -1.09 -17.98
CA TYR A 117 11.85 -1.58 -17.49
C TYR A 117 12.21 -2.98 -18.01
N LYS A 118 11.35 -3.57 -18.87
CA LYS A 118 11.55 -4.88 -19.49
C LYS A 118 11.72 -6.02 -18.49
N GLU A 119 11.21 -5.84 -17.25
CA GLU A 119 11.16 -6.92 -16.26
C GLU A 119 10.21 -8.01 -16.78
N ARG A 120 10.73 -9.21 -17.05
CA ARG A 120 9.95 -10.32 -17.60
C ARG A 120 9.48 -11.23 -16.51
N LEU A 121 8.22 -11.63 -16.59
CA LEU A 121 7.66 -12.67 -15.74
C LEU A 121 7.98 -14.04 -16.30
N SER A 122 8.33 -14.97 -15.42
CA SER A 122 8.32 -16.39 -15.77
C SER A 122 6.88 -16.89 -15.93
N LEU A 123 6.69 -17.98 -16.67
CA LEU A 123 5.37 -18.61 -16.82
C LEU A 123 4.74 -18.96 -15.46
N ARG A 124 5.56 -19.39 -14.48
CA ARG A 124 5.10 -19.69 -13.12
C ARG A 124 4.55 -18.45 -12.40
N GLN A 125 5.20 -17.30 -12.56
CA GLN A 125 4.74 -16.03 -11.99
C GLN A 125 3.43 -15.58 -12.64
N ILE A 126 3.28 -15.75 -13.95
CA ILE A 126 2.02 -15.46 -14.66
C ILE A 126 0.91 -16.35 -14.15
N LEU A 127 1.11 -17.67 -14.15
CA LEU A 127 0.10 -18.64 -13.69
C LEU A 127 -0.26 -18.41 -12.22
N GLY A 128 0.75 -18.26 -11.36
CA GLY A 128 0.52 -17.97 -9.94
C GLY A 128 -0.22 -16.65 -9.71
N GLY A 129 0.12 -15.60 -10.47
CA GLY A 129 -0.57 -14.31 -10.42
C GLY A 129 -2.05 -14.40 -10.85
N VAL A 130 -2.34 -15.16 -11.91
CA VAL A 130 -3.72 -15.40 -12.37
C VAL A 130 -4.54 -16.17 -11.33
N ILE A 131 -3.94 -17.20 -10.71
CA ILE A 131 -4.60 -17.98 -9.64
C ILE A 131 -4.86 -17.07 -8.42
N CYS A 132 -3.87 -16.26 -8.01
CA CYS A 132 -4.05 -15.29 -6.92
C CYS A 132 -5.16 -14.29 -7.22
N LEU A 133 -5.16 -13.72 -8.43
CA LEU A 133 -6.20 -12.77 -8.85
C LEU A 133 -7.58 -13.40 -8.78
N GLY A 134 -7.74 -14.65 -9.26
CA GLY A 134 -8.99 -15.41 -9.16
C GLY A 134 -9.46 -15.58 -7.70
N GLY A 135 -8.53 -15.91 -6.79
CA GLY A 135 -8.82 -16.04 -5.36
C GLY A 135 -9.24 -14.73 -4.70
N VAL A 136 -8.55 -13.63 -5.04
CA VAL A 136 -8.91 -12.29 -4.53
C VAL A 136 -10.27 -11.85 -5.04
N LEU A 137 -10.52 -11.99 -6.35
CA LEU A 137 -11.82 -11.67 -6.94
C LEU A 137 -12.95 -12.48 -6.29
N TRP A 138 -12.73 -13.77 -6.01
CA TRP A 138 -13.70 -14.61 -5.31
C TRP A 138 -14.03 -14.08 -3.90
N ILE A 139 -13.02 -13.65 -3.13
CA ILE A 139 -13.24 -13.04 -1.80
C ILE A 139 -14.01 -11.73 -1.95
N VAL A 140 -13.60 -10.85 -2.85
CA VAL A 140 -14.21 -9.52 -3.05
C VAL A 140 -15.66 -9.64 -3.49
N MET A 141 -15.98 -10.60 -4.37
CA MET A 141 -17.34 -10.90 -4.81
C MET A 141 -18.16 -11.68 -3.78
N ARG A 142 -17.61 -11.93 -2.57
CA ARG A 142 -18.26 -12.71 -1.50
C ARG A 142 -18.77 -14.08 -1.95
N GLY A 143 -18.07 -14.70 -2.91
CA GLY A 143 -18.42 -15.99 -3.48
C GLY A 143 -19.62 -15.99 -4.44
N SER A 144 -20.09 -14.82 -4.89
CA SER A 144 -21.24 -14.69 -5.80
C SER A 144 -20.92 -13.80 -7.00
N PHE A 145 -21.13 -14.31 -8.21
CA PHE A 145 -21.04 -13.52 -9.44
C PHE A 145 -22.12 -12.44 -9.52
N GLU A 146 -23.25 -12.61 -8.86
CA GLU A 146 -24.32 -11.61 -8.79
C GLU A 146 -23.82 -10.31 -8.14
N THR A 147 -22.95 -10.40 -7.13
CA THR A 147 -22.30 -9.24 -6.53
C THR A 147 -21.48 -8.44 -7.54
N PHE A 148 -20.82 -9.10 -8.48
CA PHE A 148 -20.07 -8.45 -9.56
C PHE A 148 -20.98 -7.79 -10.61
N LEU A 149 -22.10 -8.44 -10.95
CA LEU A 149 -23.06 -7.91 -11.93
C LEU A 149 -23.84 -6.70 -11.42
N ASN A 150 -24.00 -6.60 -10.08
CA ASN A 150 -24.73 -5.52 -9.40
C ASN A 150 -23.77 -4.46 -8.80
N LEU A 151 -22.58 -4.28 -9.38
CA LEU A 151 -21.65 -3.22 -8.96
C LEU A 151 -22.17 -1.86 -9.43
N ASP A 152 -22.51 -1.00 -8.46
CA ASP A 152 -22.79 0.41 -8.71
C ASP A 152 -21.49 1.21 -8.57
N LEU A 153 -20.99 1.71 -9.69
CA LEU A 153 -19.81 2.57 -9.72
C LEU A 153 -20.19 4.00 -9.37
N ASN A 154 -19.40 4.62 -8.51
CA ASN A 154 -19.61 5.98 -8.05
C ASN A 154 -18.32 6.83 -8.08
N VAL A 155 -18.42 8.10 -7.70
CA VAL A 155 -17.26 9.03 -7.69
C VAL A 155 -16.15 8.52 -6.77
N GLY A 156 -16.47 7.85 -5.66
CA GLY A 156 -15.48 7.27 -4.75
C GLY A 156 -14.61 6.20 -5.43
N ASP A 157 -15.17 5.44 -6.37
CA ASP A 157 -14.42 4.44 -7.13
C ASP A 157 -13.34 5.08 -8.01
N LEU A 158 -13.56 6.29 -8.53
CA LEU A 158 -12.56 7.03 -9.29
C LEU A 158 -11.40 7.49 -8.40
N TRP A 159 -11.69 7.91 -7.15
CA TRP A 159 -10.66 8.21 -6.17
C TRP A 159 -9.81 7.00 -5.84
N ILE A 160 -10.46 5.86 -5.57
CA ILE A 160 -9.77 4.59 -5.30
C ILE A 160 -8.93 4.14 -6.51
N LEU A 161 -9.48 4.17 -7.72
CA LEU A 161 -8.74 3.80 -8.94
C LEU A 161 -7.51 4.69 -9.14
N THR A 162 -7.64 5.99 -8.91
CA THR A 162 -6.52 6.93 -9.00
C THR A 162 -5.46 6.61 -7.95
N ALA A 163 -5.86 6.28 -6.72
CA ALA A 163 -4.94 5.85 -5.67
C ALA A 163 -4.19 4.55 -6.05
N VAL A 164 -4.87 3.57 -6.62
CA VAL A 164 -4.29 2.29 -7.06
C VAL A 164 -3.30 2.47 -8.19
N VAL A 165 -3.64 3.28 -9.21
CA VAL A 165 -2.72 3.62 -10.30
C VAL A 165 -1.50 4.36 -9.76
N SER A 166 -1.72 5.33 -8.89
CA SER A 166 -0.66 6.11 -8.23
C SER A 166 0.30 5.22 -7.44
N TRP A 167 -0.24 4.26 -6.67
CA TRP A 167 0.56 3.25 -5.96
C TRP A 167 1.39 2.40 -6.92
N ALA A 168 0.80 1.90 -8.00
CA ALA A 168 1.51 1.06 -8.96
C ALA A 168 2.68 1.82 -9.62
N VAL A 169 2.45 3.08 -10.00
CA VAL A 169 3.50 3.95 -10.57
C VAL A 169 4.58 4.24 -9.52
N TYR A 170 4.19 4.56 -8.26
CA TYR A 170 5.11 4.78 -7.14
C TYR A 170 6.05 3.58 -6.95
N VAL A 171 5.50 2.36 -6.86
CA VAL A 171 6.26 1.12 -6.64
C VAL A 171 7.29 0.90 -7.76
N VAL A 172 6.90 1.13 -9.00
CA VAL A 172 7.78 0.94 -10.16
C VAL A 172 8.87 2.02 -10.20
N ILE A 173 8.54 3.29 -10.01
CA ILE A 173 9.54 4.38 -9.95
C ILE A 173 10.50 4.15 -8.78
N LEU A 174 9.99 3.79 -7.60
CA LEU A 174 10.81 3.53 -6.41
C LEU A 174 11.89 2.47 -6.67
N LYS A 175 11.52 1.40 -7.39
CA LYS A 175 12.43 0.28 -7.70
C LYS A 175 13.47 0.66 -8.76
N PHE A 176 13.06 1.30 -9.83
CA PHE A 176 13.90 1.40 -11.04
C PHE A 176 14.61 2.74 -11.24
N ARG A 177 14.21 3.80 -10.51
CA ARG A 177 14.95 5.05 -10.55
C ARG A 177 16.21 4.97 -9.69
N PRO A 178 17.37 5.25 -10.28
CA PRO A 178 18.64 5.25 -9.54
C PRO A 178 18.62 6.31 -8.44
N THR A 179 19.31 6.03 -7.35
CA THR A 179 19.48 6.96 -6.23
C THR A 179 20.86 6.77 -5.60
N GLY A 180 21.48 7.86 -5.20
CA GLY A 180 22.70 7.84 -4.38
C GLY A 180 22.45 7.66 -2.89
N MET A 181 21.16 7.61 -2.45
CA MET A 181 20.78 7.54 -1.05
C MET A 181 20.50 6.11 -0.59
N PRO A 182 20.84 5.76 0.68
CA PRO A 182 20.32 4.55 1.31
C PRO A 182 18.78 4.56 1.32
N MET A 183 18.16 3.38 1.16
CA MET A 183 16.70 3.24 1.03
C MET A 183 15.92 3.94 2.16
N SER A 184 16.37 3.81 3.41
CA SER A 184 15.73 4.48 4.56
C SER A 184 15.83 6.00 4.50
N THR A 185 16.96 6.54 4.01
CA THR A 185 17.17 7.99 3.82
C THR A 185 16.28 8.51 2.70
N ARG A 186 16.23 7.79 1.57
CA ARG A 186 15.33 8.10 0.46
C ARG A 186 13.87 8.12 0.90
N PHE A 187 13.45 7.10 1.68
CA PHE A 187 12.09 7.06 2.23
C PHE A 187 11.80 8.26 3.14
N THR A 188 12.76 8.68 3.99
CA THR A 188 12.61 9.89 4.81
C THR A 188 12.39 11.13 3.94
N ALA A 189 13.18 11.29 2.86
CA ALA A 189 13.01 12.39 1.93
C ALA A 189 11.65 12.33 1.21
N ILE A 190 11.20 11.15 0.80
CA ILE A 190 9.87 10.95 0.18
C ILE A 190 8.76 11.36 1.16
N CYS A 191 8.86 10.97 2.45
CA CYS A 191 7.89 11.39 3.47
C CYS A 191 7.90 12.91 3.68
N LEU A 192 9.07 13.55 3.62
CA LEU A 192 9.18 15.01 3.71
C LEU A 192 8.41 15.69 2.58
N PHE A 193 8.69 15.34 1.32
CA PHE A 193 7.99 15.91 0.18
C PHE A 193 6.50 15.57 0.18
N GLY A 194 6.12 14.34 0.57
CA GLY A 194 4.73 13.93 0.70
C GLY A 194 3.95 14.72 1.74
N SER A 195 4.56 14.96 2.91
CA SER A 195 3.95 15.79 3.96
C SER A 195 3.83 17.26 3.54
N MET A 196 4.82 17.80 2.82
CA MET A 196 4.77 19.15 2.26
C MET A 196 3.62 19.31 1.25
N ILE A 197 3.39 18.30 0.42
CA ILE A 197 2.29 18.28 -0.56
C ILE A 197 0.93 18.17 0.14
N LEU A 198 0.81 17.34 1.17
CA LEU A 198 -0.43 17.16 1.90
C LEU A 198 -0.80 18.36 2.76
N LEU A 199 0.19 19.15 3.23
CA LEU A 199 -0.02 20.27 4.15
C LEU A 199 -1.06 21.30 3.65
N PRO A 200 -1.00 21.85 2.42
CA PRO A 200 -1.98 22.83 1.96
C PRO A 200 -3.40 22.23 1.88
N PHE A 201 -3.54 20.96 1.50
CA PHE A 201 -4.84 20.29 1.44
C PHE A 201 -5.39 20.00 2.84
N TYR A 202 -4.54 19.61 3.80
CA TYR A 202 -4.89 19.48 5.21
C TYR A 202 -5.36 20.81 5.82
N LEU A 203 -4.62 21.89 5.57
CA LEU A 203 -5.02 23.22 6.06
C LEU A 203 -6.34 23.67 5.45
N TRP A 204 -6.53 23.45 4.15
CA TRP A 204 -7.79 23.76 3.47
C TRP A 204 -8.97 22.93 4.05
N GLU A 205 -8.81 21.62 4.21
CA GLU A 205 -9.84 20.74 4.82
C GLU A 205 -10.17 21.19 6.25
N SER A 206 -9.14 21.48 7.06
CA SER A 206 -9.30 21.90 8.46
C SER A 206 -9.99 23.26 8.62
N ILE A 207 -9.78 24.18 7.69
CA ILE A 207 -10.39 25.53 7.73
C ILE A 207 -11.82 25.51 7.18
N MET A 208 -12.03 24.78 6.07
CA MET A 208 -13.30 24.84 5.33
C MET A 208 -14.34 23.81 5.78
N TYR A 209 -13.91 22.69 6.36
CA TYR A 209 -14.83 21.60 6.71
C TYR A 209 -14.73 21.24 8.19
N GLN A 210 -13.71 20.51 8.59
CA GLN A 210 -13.56 20.01 9.95
C GLN A 210 -12.09 19.76 10.32
N THR A 211 -11.72 20.15 11.54
CA THR A 211 -10.43 19.75 12.12
C THR A 211 -10.51 18.31 12.64
N MET A 212 -9.40 17.58 12.56
CA MET A 212 -9.33 16.26 13.14
C MET A 212 -9.53 16.33 14.66
N PRO A 213 -10.52 15.60 15.21
CA PRO A 213 -10.75 15.59 16.66
C PRO A 213 -9.58 14.89 17.38
N VAL A 214 -9.15 15.46 18.50
CA VAL A 214 -8.10 14.88 19.36
C VAL A 214 -8.78 14.00 20.41
N THR A 215 -9.06 12.75 20.04
CA THR A 215 -9.66 11.74 20.91
C THR A 215 -8.69 10.57 21.13
N PRO A 216 -8.86 9.72 22.16
CA PRO A 216 -8.06 8.51 22.32
C PRO A 216 -8.09 7.62 21.07
N ASP A 217 -9.23 7.52 20.40
CA ASP A 217 -9.42 6.71 19.19
C ASP A 217 -8.65 7.28 18.01
N SER A 218 -8.75 8.58 17.74
CA SER A 218 -8.01 9.23 16.67
C SER A 218 -6.50 9.18 16.90
N MET A 219 -6.02 9.34 18.12
CA MET A 219 -4.60 9.20 18.48
C MET A 219 -4.12 7.76 18.30
N THR A 220 -4.92 6.76 18.71
CA THR A 220 -4.61 5.34 18.51
C THR A 220 -4.58 5.01 17.02
N ALA A 221 -5.55 5.49 16.26
CA ALA A 221 -5.60 5.31 14.81
C ALA A 221 -4.33 5.88 14.13
N VAL A 222 -3.96 7.12 14.46
CA VAL A 222 -2.72 7.73 13.93
C VAL A 222 -1.49 6.93 14.34
N ALA A 223 -1.39 6.49 15.59
CA ALA A 223 -0.26 5.68 16.06
C ALA A 223 -0.15 4.36 15.26
N LEU A 224 -1.24 3.62 15.08
CA LEU A 224 -1.27 2.41 14.26
C LEU A 224 -0.85 2.69 12.82
N LEU A 225 -1.36 3.78 12.24
CA LEU A 225 -1.00 4.20 10.89
C LEU A 225 0.46 4.60 10.76
N VAL A 226 1.02 5.30 11.75
CA VAL A 226 2.43 5.73 11.76
C VAL A 226 3.37 4.55 11.92
N PHE A 227 3.22 3.77 13.00
CA PHE A 227 4.21 2.75 13.36
C PHE A 227 4.08 1.47 12.52
N ILE A 228 2.87 1.03 12.22
CA ILE A 228 2.62 -0.25 11.53
C ILE A 228 2.45 0.00 10.04
N ALA A 229 1.40 0.68 9.63
CA ALA A 229 1.02 0.80 8.22
C ALA A 229 1.90 1.79 7.42
N GLY A 230 2.51 2.76 8.08
CA GLY A 230 3.40 3.74 7.46
C GLY A 230 4.86 3.29 7.55
N PHE A 231 5.45 3.35 8.74
CA PHE A 231 6.86 3.01 8.93
C PHE A 231 7.13 1.52 8.67
N GLY A 232 6.47 0.62 9.39
CA GLY A 232 6.74 -0.82 9.32
C GLY A 232 6.52 -1.40 7.93
N ALA A 233 5.32 -1.18 7.37
CA ALA A 233 4.95 -1.73 6.07
C ALA A 233 5.85 -1.23 4.93
N TYR A 234 6.11 0.08 4.86
CA TYR A 234 6.91 0.65 3.77
C TYR A 234 8.39 0.28 3.87
N GLN A 235 8.97 0.19 5.07
CA GLN A 235 10.34 -0.27 5.24
C GLN A 235 10.47 -1.75 4.88
N ALA A 236 9.56 -2.59 5.35
CA ALA A 236 9.56 -4.02 5.04
C ALA A 236 9.35 -4.26 3.54
N TYR A 237 8.31 -3.64 2.95
CA TYR A 237 8.00 -3.78 1.53
C TYR A 237 9.12 -3.24 0.63
N GLY A 238 9.62 -2.04 0.92
CA GLY A 238 10.69 -1.41 0.15
C GLY A 238 11.98 -2.23 0.15
N LYS A 239 12.41 -2.76 1.31
CA LYS A 239 13.58 -3.64 1.39
C LYS A 239 13.36 -4.96 0.64
N ALA A 240 12.20 -5.58 0.82
CA ALA A 240 11.86 -6.81 0.12
C ALA A 240 11.84 -6.60 -1.41
N GLN A 241 11.22 -5.52 -1.89
CA GLN A 241 11.17 -5.18 -3.31
C GLN A 241 12.57 -4.88 -3.88
N ALA A 242 13.43 -4.22 -3.12
CA ALA A 242 14.80 -3.94 -3.56
C ALA A 242 15.59 -5.21 -3.84
N VAL A 243 15.40 -6.26 -3.01
CA VAL A 243 16.11 -7.55 -3.13
C VAL A 243 15.42 -8.50 -4.11
N LEU A 244 14.09 -8.60 -4.07
CA LEU A 244 13.32 -9.66 -4.77
C LEU A 244 12.68 -9.20 -6.09
N GLY A 245 12.71 -7.89 -6.39
CA GLY A 245 12.14 -7.32 -7.61
C GLY A 245 10.71 -6.80 -7.46
N ALA A 246 10.29 -5.94 -8.42
CA ALA A 246 8.98 -5.28 -8.38
C ALA A 246 7.85 -6.28 -8.67
N ALA A 247 8.07 -7.25 -9.56
CA ALA A 247 7.07 -8.25 -9.93
C ALA A 247 6.69 -9.15 -8.73
N LYS A 248 7.70 -9.74 -8.05
CA LYS A 248 7.45 -10.55 -6.84
C LYS A 248 6.82 -9.68 -5.73
N GLY A 249 7.35 -8.46 -5.53
CA GLY A 249 6.80 -7.49 -4.58
C GLY A 249 5.35 -7.11 -4.87
N GLY A 250 5.00 -6.90 -6.14
CA GLY A 250 3.63 -6.63 -6.54
C GLY A 250 2.68 -7.79 -6.27
N LEU A 251 3.04 -8.99 -6.73
CA LEU A 251 2.19 -10.17 -6.63
C LEU A 251 1.90 -10.62 -5.18
N ILE A 252 2.82 -10.37 -4.24
CA ILE A 252 2.60 -10.70 -2.82
C ILE A 252 1.46 -9.90 -2.19
N LEU A 253 1.14 -8.72 -2.74
CA LEU A 253 0.03 -7.89 -2.25
C LEU A 253 -1.34 -8.59 -2.39
N TYR A 254 -1.44 -9.66 -3.18
CA TYR A 254 -2.63 -10.52 -3.19
C TYR A 254 -2.89 -11.22 -1.86
N LEU A 255 -1.93 -11.25 -0.93
CA LEU A 255 -2.19 -11.68 0.45
C LEU A 255 -2.99 -10.66 1.27
N ASN A 256 -3.05 -9.40 0.85
CA ASN A 256 -3.68 -8.34 1.63
C ASN A 256 -5.14 -8.65 2.02
N PRO A 257 -6.05 -9.11 1.12
CA PRO A 257 -7.41 -9.48 1.51
C PRO A 257 -7.49 -10.58 2.57
N LEU A 258 -6.55 -11.53 2.56
CA LEU A 258 -6.51 -12.58 3.58
C LEU A 258 -6.14 -12.02 4.95
N TYR A 259 -5.16 -11.12 5.01
CA TYR A 259 -4.80 -10.42 6.25
C TYR A 259 -5.93 -9.51 6.75
N VAL A 260 -6.62 -8.80 5.84
CA VAL A 260 -7.78 -7.98 6.21
C VAL A 260 -8.88 -8.85 6.82
N ALA A 261 -9.23 -9.97 6.17
CA ALA A 261 -10.25 -10.90 6.68
C ALA A 261 -9.86 -11.50 8.04
N LEU A 262 -8.60 -11.93 8.20
CA LEU A 262 -8.08 -12.46 9.45
C LEU A 262 -8.12 -11.43 10.58
N MET A 263 -7.70 -10.20 10.32
CA MET A 263 -7.72 -9.13 11.30
C MET A 263 -9.14 -8.68 11.65
N ALA A 264 -10.05 -8.62 10.67
CA ALA A 264 -11.47 -8.33 10.92
C ALA A 264 -12.10 -9.39 11.83
N TRP A 265 -11.77 -10.68 11.62
CA TRP A 265 -12.19 -11.74 12.52
C TRP A 265 -11.62 -11.59 13.93
N LEU A 266 -10.31 -11.32 14.05
CA LEU A 266 -9.63 -11.24 15.37
C LEU A 266 -10.02 -10.00 16.18
N PHE A 267 -10.16 -8.84 15.54
CA PHE A 267 -10.31 -7.55 16.23
C PHE A 267 -11.72 -6.96 16.14
N LEU A 268 -12.49 -7.29 15.09
CA LEU A 268 -13.84 -6.77 14.88
C LEU A 268 -14.93 -7.82 15.12
N GLY A 269 -14.54 -9.08 15.40
CA GLY A 269 -15.50 -10.19 15.61
C GLY A 269 -16.27 -10.59 14.34
N GLU A 270 -15.83 -10.15 13.15
CA GLU A 270 -16.48 -10.50 11.89
C GLU A 270 -16.20 -11.98 11.56
N PRO A 271 -17.23 -12.83 11.34
CA PRO A 271 -17.01 -14.26 11.09
C PRO A 271 -16.34 -14.50 9.73
N LEU A 272 -15.37 -15.41 9.70
CA LEU A 272 -14.81 -15.90 8.44
C LEU A 272 -15.88 -16.70 7.68
N GLN A 273 -16.20 -16.29 6.47
CA GLN A 273 -17.16 -16.92 5.57
C GLN A 273 -16.49 -17.95 4.66
N HIS A 274 -17.27 -18.87 4.08
CA HIS A 274 -16.78 -19.90 3.18
C HIS A 274 -15.97 -19.36 1.99
N TYR A 275 -16.30 -18.18 1.47
CA TYR A 275 -15.56 -17.58 0.37
C TYR A 275 -14.14 -17.12 0.77
N HIS A 276 -13.88 -16.83 2.06
CA HIS A 276 -12.53 -16.57 2.54
C HIS A 276 -11.66 -17.82 2.48
N TYR A 277 -12.20 -18.99 2.85
CA TYR A 277 -11.46 -20.26 2.80
C TYR A 277 -11.16 -20.69 1.36
N LEU A 278 -12.13 -20.57 0.45
CA LEU A 278 -11.92 -20.87 -0.97
C LEU A 278 -10.93 -19.90 -1.62
N GLY A 279 -11.05 -18.60 -1.33
CA GLY A 279 -10.09 -17.60 -1.80
C GLY A 279 -8.68 -17.85 -1.28
N ALA A 280 -8.53 -18.20 0.00
CA ALA A 280 -7.24 -18.58 0.59
C ALA A 280 -6.65 -19.82 -0.09
N GLY A 281 -7.50 -20.83 -0.40
CA GLY A 281 -7.13 -22.03 -1.13
C GLY A 281 -6.61 -21.77 -2.54
N LEU A 282 -6.94 -20.63 -3.16
CA LEU A 282 -6.37 -20.18 -4.44
C LEU A 282 -5.15 -19.28 -4.23
N ILE A 283 -5.23 -18.28 -3.35
CA ILE A 283 -4.17 -17.28 -3.16
C ILE A 283 -2.88 -17.93 -2.65
N LEU A 284 -2.94 -18.81 -1.64
CA LEU A 284 -1.75 -19.39 -1.04
C LEU A 284 -0.94 -20.27 -2.02
N PRO A 285 -1.54 -21.22 -2.79
CA PRO A 285 -0.82 -21.95 -3.83
C PRO A 285 -0.32 -21.03 -4.96
N GLY A 286 -1.09 -19.99 -5.34
CA GLY A 286 -0.66 -19.02 -6.33
C GLY A 286 0.60 -18.27 -5.88
N ILE A 287 0.65 -17.76 -4.65
CA ILE A 287 1.83 -17.11 -4.06
C ILE A 287 3.01 -18.08 -3.97
N PHE A 288 2.77 -19.33 -3.58
CA PHE A 288 3.81 -20.36 -3.56
C PHE A 288 4.43 -20.53 -4.97
N LEU A 289 3.60 -20.66 -6.00
CA LEU A 289 4.03 -20.80 -7.38
C LEU A 289 4.86 -19.60 -7.88
N VAL A 290 4.45 -18.39 -7.53
CA VAL A 290 5.18 -17.13 -7.86
C VAL A 290 6.58 -17.13 -7.26
N ASN A 291 6.74 -17.66 -6.05
CA ASN A 291 8.00 -17.58 -5.29
C ASN A 291 8.93 -18.80 -5.50
N LEU A 292 8.52 -19.82 -6.27
CA LEU A 292 9.40 -20.93 -6.63
C LEU A 292 10.63 -20.39 -7.39
N PRO A 293 11.84 -20.88 -7.07
CA PRO A 293 13.05 -20.47 -7.78
C PRO A 293 12.94 -20.84 -9.27
N THR A 294 13.25 -19.87 -10.12
CA THR A 294 13.39 -20.10 -11.55
C THR A 294 14.77 -20.71 -11.81
N ARG A 295 14.87 -21.71 -12.70
CA ARG A 295 16.15 -22.40 -13.05
C ARG A 295 17.22 -21.50 -13.66
N THR A 296 16.99 -20.18 -13.70
CA THR A 296 17.86 -19.16 -14.30
C THR A 296 18.38 -18.14 -13.27
N GLU A 297 18.24 -18.39 -11.98
CA GLU A 297 18.86 -17.60 -10.90
C GLU A 297 19.99 -18.35 -10.22
#